data_3bae22da4f97eaa9b10cf91f3f99a7ea
#
_entry.id   3bae22da4f97eaa9b10cf91f3f99a7ea
#
_cell.length_a   1.000
_cell.length_b   1.000
_cell.length_c   1.000
_cell.angle_alpha   90.00
_cell.angle_beta   90.00
_cell.angle_gamma   90.00
#
_symmetry.space_group_name_H-M   'P 1'
#
loop_
_entity.id
_entity.type
_entity.pdbx_description
1 polymer ?
#
loop_
_entity_poly.entity_id
_entity_poly.type
_entity_poly.pdbx_seq_one_letter_code
_entity_poly.pdbx_strand_id
1 'polypeptide(L)'
;MANICTNILYCRTEHESDLKKVEDFLEKHFEGYQQTYVDSLEAEFESCWDYPEVKMNRLMATLEHKDKLYMRVLSYCLEDEYVCLRVFKNGKWEIK
;
A
#
# COMPACT_ATOMS: atom_id res chain seq x y z
N MET A 1 22.62 10.47 4.72
CA MET A 1 22.11 9.32 3.96
C MET A 1 20.68 9.01 4.38
N ALA A 2 19.80 8.91 3.42
CA ALA A 2 18.39 8.63 3.73
C ALA A 2 18.21 7.15 4.08
N ASN A 3 17.45 6.86 5.11
CA ASN A 3 17.09 5.49 5.45
C ASN A 3 15.96 5.03 4.56
N ILE A 4 16.03 3.77 4.17
CA ILE A 4 15.03 3.17 3.29
C ILE A 4 14.07 2.34 4.12
N CYS A 5 12.80 2.64 3.96
CA CYS A 5 11.70 1.90 4.59
C CYS A 5 11.20 0.85 3.60
N THR A 6 11.04 -0.38 4.06
CA THR A 6 10.45 -1.45 3.24
C THR A 6 8.97 -1.54 3.58
N ASN A 7 8.14 -1.59 2.53
CA ASN A 7 6.70 -1.69 2.67
C ASN A 7 6.23 -2.99 2.04
N ILE A 8 5.52 -3.80 2.82
CA ILE A 8 4.94 -5.06 2.34
C ILE A 8 3.44 -4.86 2.33
N LEU A 9 2.86 -4.90 1.13
CA LEU A 9 1.46 -4.56 0.91
C LEU A 9 0.66 -5.78 0.45
N TYR A 10 -0.54 -5.91 1.00
CA TYR A 10 -1.54 -6.85 0.53
C TYR A 10 -2.84 -6.09 0.33
N CYS A 11 -3.47 -6.30 -0.82
CA CYS A 11 -4.73 -5.63 -1.17
C CYS A 11 -5.72 -6.64 -1.72
N ARG A 12 -6.98 -6.51 -1.32
CA ARG A 12 -8.04 -7.41 -1.80
C ARG A 12 -9.30 -6.60 -2.09
N THR A 13 -9.88 -6.84 -3.25
CA THR A 13 -11.18 -6.27 -3.63
C THR A 13 -11.79 -7.07 -4.78
N GLU A 14 -13.11 -7.13 -4.81
CA GLU A 14 -13.82 -7.74 -5.93
C GLU A 14 -13.95 -6.77 -7.11
N HIS A 15 -13.65 -5.50 -6.90
CA HIS A 15 -13.76 -4.46 -7.93
C HIS A 15 -12.45 -4.37 -8.72
N GLU A 16 -12.45 -5.01 -9.87
CA GLU A 16 -11.28 -5.13 -10.73
C GLU A 16 -10.68 -3.78 -11.10
N SER A 17 -11.53 -2.77 -11.35
CA SER A 17 -11.05 -1.44 -11.70
C SER A 17 -10.24 -0.78 -10.58
N ASP A 18 -10.65 -0.99 -9.34
CA ASP A 18 -9.92 -0.45 -8.18
C ASP A 18 -8.60 -1.20 -7.98
N LEU A 19 -8.62 -2.52 -8.17
CA LEU A 19 -7.38 -3.31 -8.07
C LEU A 19 -6.36 -2.86 -9.12
N LYS A 20 -6.84 -2.59 -10.33
CA LYS A 20 -5.98 -2.09 -11.41
C LYS A 20 -5.40 -0.71 -11.09
N LYS A 21 -6.16 0.16 -10.46
CA LYS A 21 -5.65 1.46 -10.02
C LYS A 21 -4.53 1.33 -9.00
N VAL A 22 -4.66 0.39 -8.06
CA VAL A 22 -3.60 0.12 -7.09
C VAL A 22 -2.35 -0.38 -7.80
N GLU A 23 -2.51 -1.35 -8.70
CA GLU A 23 -1.40 -1.91 -9.46
C GLU A 23 -0.65 -0.83 -10.24
N ASP A 24 -1.38 -0.03 -11.01
CA ASP A 24 -0.78 1.02 -11.84
C ASP A 24 -0.10 2.10 -11.00
N PHE A 25 -0.69 2.45 -9.87
CA PHE A 25 -0.12 3.45 -8.98
C PHE A 25 1.21 2.99 -8.38
N LEU A 26 1.26 1.74 -7.90
CA LEU A 26 2.49 1.21 -7.34
C LEU A 26 3.59 1.13 -8.38
N GLU A 27 3.26 0.70 -9.59
CA GLU A 27 4.21 0.61 -10.68
C GLU A 27 4.77 1.98 -11.06
N LYS A 28 3.92 3.00 -11.05
CA LYS A 28 4.31 4.35 -11.45
C LYS A 28 5.15 5.07 -10.40
N HIS A 29 4.87 4.87 -9.13
CA HIS A 29 5.43 5.70 -8.05
C HIS A 29 6.50 5.04 -7.20
N PHE A 30 6.67 3.74 -7.28
CA PHE A 30 7.63 3.03 -6.43
C PHE A 30 8.43 2.01 -7.22
N GLU A 31 9.64 1.75 -6.74
CA GLU A 31 10.44 0.65 -7.22
C GLU A 31 10.22 -0.54 -6.29
N GLY A 32 10.07 -1.71 -6.87
CA GLY A 32 9.80 -2.92 -6.15
C GLY A 32 9.18 -3.95 -7.07
N TYR A 33 8.48 -4.91 -6.52
CA TYR A 33 7.77 -5.87 -7.35
C TYR A 33 6.35 -6.06 -6.84
N GLN A 34 5.50 -6.57 -7.71
CA GLN A 34 4.14 -6.88 -7.36
C GLN A 34 3.65 -8.10 -8.12
N GLN A 35 2.70 -8.78 -7.51
CA GLN A 35 2.05 -9.95 -8.06
C GLN A 35 0.55 -9.76 -7.94
N THR A 36 -0.14 -9.75 -9.08
CA THR A 36 -1.59 -9.56 -9.10
C THR A 36 -2.28 -10.89 -9.34
N TYR A 37 -3.29 -11.17 -8.54
CA TYR A 37 -4.17 -12.33 -8.66
C TYR A 37 -5.54 -11.86 -9.13
N VAL A 38 -6.54 -12.75 -9.13
CA VAL A 38 -7.87 -12.41 -9.62
C VAL A 38 -8.52 -11.28 -8.82
N ASP A 39 -8.46 -11.37 -7.50
CA ASP A 39 -9.11 -10.41 -6.61
C ASP A 39 -8.16 -9.82 -5.56
N SER A 40 -6.87 -10.05 -5.71
CA SER A 40 -5.90 -9.58 -4.74
C SER A 40 -4.58 -9.21 -5.41
N LEU A 41 -3.75 -8.50 -4.64
CA LEU A 41 -2.44 -8.04 -5.10
C LEU A 41 -1.49 -8.05 -3.91
N GLU A 42 -0.29 -8.53 -4.13
CA GLU A 42 0.79 -8.48 -3.16
C GLU A 42 1.92 -7.66 -3.75
N ALA A 43 2.54 -6.83 -2.92
CA ALA A 43 3.63 -5.97 -3.39
C ALA A 43 4.65 -5.74 -2.28
N GLU A 44 5.88 -5.50 -2.70
CA GLU A 44 6.94 -5.06 -1.80
C GLU A 44 7.64 -3.90 -2.48
N PHE A 45 7.73 -2.76 -1.80
CA PHE A 45 8.33 -1.56 -2.38
C PHE A 45 9.01 -0.73 -1.31
N GLU A 46 9.91 0.14 -1.74
CA GLU A 46 10.70 0.98 -0.85
C GLU A 46 10.19 2.41 -0.82
N SER A 47 10.36 3.06 0.32
CA SER A 47 10.09 4.48 0.47
C SER A 47 11.17 5.09 1.36
N CYS A 48 11.35 6.41 1.29
CA CYS A 48 12.35 7.10 2.11
C CYS A 48 11.77 7.42 3.49
N TRP A 49 12.52 7.09 4.53
CA TRP A 49 12.26 7.44 5.94
C TRP A 49 11.14 6.65 6.60
N ASP A 50 9.94 6.63 6.01
CA ASP A 50 8.79 5.97 6.63
C ASP A 50 7.75 5.59 5.57
N TYR A 51 6.57 5.22 6.03
CA TYR A 51 5.43 4.90 5.17
C TYR A 51 5.05 6.13 4.32
N PRO A 52 4.84 5.95 3.01
CA PRO A 52 4.53 7.08 2.11
C PRO A 52 3.07 7.52 2.23
N GLU A 53 2.71 8.14 3.35
CA GLU A 53 1.34 8.46 3.70
C GLU A 53 0.62 9.34 2.68
N VAL A 54 1.28 10.41 2.22
CA VAL A 54 0.66 11.35 1.28
C VAL A 54 0.31 10.66 -0.04
N LYS A 55 1.24 9.86 -0.58
CA LYS A 55 0.99 9.15 -1.83
C LYS A 55 -0.11 8.11 -1.68
N MET A 56 -0.09 7.37 -0.58
CA MET A 56 -1.09 6.33 -0.36
C MET A 56 -2.48 6.92 -0.14
N ASN A 57 -2.58 8.04 0.56
CA ASN A 57 -3.87 8.72 0.73
C ASN A 57 -4.39 9.24 -0.60
N ARG A 58 -3.50 9.72 -1.47
CA ARG A 58 -3.87 10.17 -2.81
C ARG A 58 -4.41 9.01 -3.66
N LEU A 59 -3.77 7.84 -3.55
CA LEU A 59 -4.26 6.64 -4.23
C LEU A 59 -5.68 6.29 -3.75
N MET A 60 -5.89 6.24 -2.44
CA MET A 60 -7.19 5.87 -1.89
C MET A 60 -8.30 6.82 -2.31
N ALA A 61 -7.98 8.10 -2.49
CA ALA A 61 -8.95 9.10 -2.93
C ALA A 61 -9.43 8.85 -4.37
N THR A 62 -8.69 8.10 -5.17
CA THR A 62 -9.08 7.79 -6.56
C THR A 62 -9.97 6.56 -6.70
N LEU A 63 -10.09 5.76 -5.65
CA LEU A 63 -10.84 4.51 -5.72
C LEU A 63 -12.35 4.77 -5.67
N GLU A 64 -13.10 4.06 -6.52
CA GLU A 64 -14.55 4.20 -6.59
C GLU A 64 -15.27 3.41 -5.49
N HIS A 65 -14.69 2.29 -5.08
CA HIS A 65 -15.29 1.39 -4.11
C HIS A 65 -14.35 1.17 -2.92
N LYS A 66 -13.81 2.27 -2.37
CA LYS A 66 -12.84 2.17 -1.30
C LYS A 66 -13.39 1.53 -0.03
N ASP A 67 -14.69 1.64 0.21
CA ASP A 67 -15.34 1.00 1.34
C ASP A 67 -15.42 -0.53 1.22
N LYS A 68 -15.18 -1.06 0.02
CA LYS A 68 -15.19 -2.50 -0.28
C LYS A 68 -13.79 -3.07 -0.47
N LEU A 69 -12.77 -2.25 -0.29
CA LEU A 69 -11.40 -2.68 -0.48
C LEU A 69 -10.72 -2.87 0.88
N TYR A 70 -9.99 -3.97 0.99
CA TYR A 70 -9.14 -4.24 2.15
C TYR A 70 -7.67 -4.09 1.72
N MET A 71 -6.90 -3.36 2.50
CA MET A 71 -5.47 -3.23 2.26
C MET A 71 -4.74 -3.21 3.58
N ARG A 72 -3.59 -3.87 3.64
CA ARG A 72 -2.71 -3.75 4.79
C ARG A 72 -1.29 -3.50 4.30
N VAL A 73 -0.57 -2.67 5.02
CA VAL A 73 0.82 -2.35 4.70
C VAL A 73 1.64 -2.47 5.96
N LEU A 74 2.61 -3.36 5.92
CA LEU A 74 3.61 -3.47 6.98
C LEU A 74 4.84 -2.68 6.53
N SER A 75 5.17 -1.64 7.26
CA SER A 75 6.32 -0.80 6.96
C SER A 75 7.37 -0.95 8.03
N TYR A 76 8.63 -1.14 7.64
CA TYR A 76 9.71 -1.25 8.62
C TYR A 76 11.00 -0.66 8.09
N CYS A 77 11.79 -0.15 9.03
CA CYS A 77 13.16 0.28 8.79
C CYS A 77 13.98 -0.14 10.01
N LEU A 78 14.76 -1.19 9.87
CA LEU A 78 15.50 -1.77 11.00
C LEU A 78 16.55 -0.82 11.57
N GLU A 79 17.14 0.01 10.72
CA GLU A 79 18.15 0.98 11.15
C GLU A 79 17.57 2.00 12.13
N ASP A 80 16.29 2.36 11.96
CA ASP A 80 15.60 3.31 12.82
C ASP A 80 14.74 2.62 13.88
N GLU A 81 14.77 1.29 13.92
CA GLU A 81 13.91 0.50 14.81
C GLU A 81 12.43 0.85 14.62
N TYR A 82 12.06 1.11 13.36
CA TYR A 82 10.70 1.51 12.99
C TYR A 82 9.93 0.30 12.44
N VAL A 83 8.75 0.05 12.99
CA VAL A 83 7.82 -0.95 12.49
C VAL A 83 6.41 -0.40 12.67
N CYS A 84 5.60 -0.46 11.62
CA CYS A 84 4.23 -0.01 11.69
C CYS A 84 3.34 -0.83 10.76
N LEU A 85 2.22 -1.30 11.26
CA LEU A 85 1.21 -1.97 10.46
C LEU A 85 -0.01 -1.06 10.32
N ARG A 86 -0.40 -0.79 9.08
CA ARG A 86 -1.59 -0.02 8.77
C ARG A 86 -2.57 -0.89 8.02
N VAL A 87 -3.85 -0.77 8.37
CA VAL A 87 -4.93 -1.52 7.73
C VAL A 87 -5.98 -0.55 7.24
N PHE A 88 -6.34 -0.68 5.97
CA PHE A 88 -7.42 0.10 5.36
C PHE A 88 -8.64 -0.81 5.19
N LYS A 89 -9.73 -0.44 5.81
CA LYS A 89 -10.99 -1.16 5.69
C LYS A 89 -12.14 -0.22 6.02
N ASN A 90 -13.31 -0.49 5.45
CA ASN A 90 -14.50 0.34 5.63
C ASN A 90 -14.23 1.80 5.28
N GLY A 91 -13.37 2.04 4.30
CA GLY A 91 -13.08 3.37 3.79
C GLY A 91 -12.11 4.20 4.60
N LYS A 92 -11.43 3.62 5.58
CA LYS A 92 -10.50 4.38 6.40
C LYS A 92 -9.33 3.55 6.91
N TRP A 93 -8.24 4.25 7.23
CA TRP A 93 -7.02 3.66 7.77
C TRP A 93 -7.09 3.50 9.28
N GLU A 94 -6.50 2.40 9.76
CA GLU A 94 -6.26 2.17 11.17
C GLU A 94 -4.78 1.81 11.34
N ILE A 95 -4.15 2.34 12.38
CA ILE A 95 -2.77 1.96 12.74
C ILE A 95 -2.86 0.93 13.84
N LYS A 96 -2.23 -0.22 13.63
CA LYS A 96 -2.27 -1.34 14.60
C LYS A 96 -1.10 -1.36 15.59
#